data_6bac2c11557e4da695144e46f9f4ee8d
#
_entry.id   6bac2c11557e4da695144e46f9f4ee8d
#
_cell.length_a   1.000
_cell.length_b   1.000
_cell.length_c   1.000
_cell.angle_alpha   90.00
_cell.angle_beta   90.00
_cell.angle_gamma   90.00
#
_symmetry.space_group_name_H-M   'P 1'
#
loop_
_entity.id
_entity.type
_entity.pdbx_description
1 polymer ?
#
loop_
_entity_poly.entity_id
_entity_poly.type
_entity_poly.pdbx_seq_one_letter_code
_entity_poly.pdbx_strand_id
1 'polypeptide(L)'
;MRTCLLLGLLLCLTSSTLANDTWLEDPVNHPPIKRKVANKKFWIAATAMTLASLADGITTRRALNQGAVELNPLFGRRPSNARLFGMGSLLTGGMITGVYFLKRWDDPESPSHYWLIPVVGQIGAETALTVHNERLANRLRRFHREH
;
A
#
# COMPACT_ATOMS: atom_id res chain seq x y z
N MET A 1 0.37 13.55 14.21
CA MET A 1 0.49 12.61 13.09
C MET A 1 -0.07 11.19 13.34
N ARG A 2 -0.55 10.87 14.57
CA ARG A 2 -1.16 9.56 14.89
C ARG A 2 -2.57 9.35 14.31
N THR A 3 -3.28 10.40 13.93
CA THR A 3 -4.68 10.37 13.47
C THR A 3 -4.88 10.01 12.01
N CYS A 4 -3.90 10.28 11.13
CA CYS A 4 -4.05 10.01 9.68
C CYS A 4 -3.95 8.51 9.32
N LEU A 5 -3.17 7.72 10.08
CA LEU A 5 -3.01 6.28 9.79
C LEU A 5 -4.26 5.48 10.20
N LEU A 6 -4.94 5.90 11.27
CA LEU A 6 -6.20 5.30 11.71
C LEU A 6 -7.37 5.63 10.77
N LEU A 7 -7.38 6.84 10.16
CA LEU A 7 -8.41 7.19 9.18
C LEU A 7 -8.30 6.37 7.89
N GLY A 8 -7.08 6.08 7.43
CA GLY A 8 -6.87 5.24 6.25
C GLY A 8 -7.34 3.80 6.45
N LEU A 9 -7.13 3.24 7.64
CA LEU A 9 -7.59 1.88 7.98
C LEU A 9 -9.11 1.82 8.18
N LEU A 10 -9.71 2.87 8.75
CA LEU A 10 -11.15 2.95 8.98
C LEU A 10 -11.95 3.12 7.67
N LEU A 11 -11.42 3.87 6.70
CA LEU A 11 -12.03 4.04 5.37
C LEU A 11 -12.05 2.75 4.56
N CYS A 12 -11.09 1.83 4.76
CA CYS A 12 -11.11 0.51 4.12
C CYS A 12 -12.17 -0.42 4.71
N LEU A 13 -12.57 -0.25 5.98
CA LEU A 13 -13.54 -1.12 6.66
C LEU A 13 -15.00 -0.70 6.46
N THR A 14 -15.26 0.58 6.14
CA THR A 14 -16.64 1.08 5.99
C THR A 14 -17.22 0.94 4.59
N SER A 15 -16.41 0.64 3.59
CA SER A 15 -16.88 0.44 2.20
C SER A 15 -17.48 -0.93 1.92
N SER A 16 -17.46 -1.85 2.88
CA SER A 16 -18.00 -3.21 2.69
C SER A 16 -19.50 -3.35 2.95
N THR A 17 -20.21 -2.30 3.41
CA THR A 17 -21.64 -2.39 3.79
C THR A 17 -22.62 -1.81 2.77
N LEU A 18 -22.16 -1.33 1.61
CA LEU A 18 -23.03 -0.77 0.56
C LEU A 18 -23.12 -1.65 -0.70
N ALA A 19 -22.73 -2.90 -0.62
CA ALA A 19 -23.02 -3.87 -1.68
C ALA A 19 -24.44 -4.40 -1.44
N ASN A 20 -25.45 -3.63 -1.86
CA ASN A 20 -26.84 -3.99 -1.73
C ASN A 20 -27.27 -4.81 -2.95
N ASP A 21 -27.73 -6.01 -2.70
CA ASP A 21 -28.78 -6.85 -3.27
C ASP A 21 -29.39 -6.51 -4.66
N THR A 22 -28.59 -6.41 -5.70
CA THR A 22 -29.10 -6.45 -7.08
C THR A 22 -28.67 -7.72 -7.86
N TRP A 23 -28.29 -8.77 -7.14
CA TRP A 23 -27.81 -10.02 -7.74
C TRP A 23 -28.91 -11.02 -8.13
N LEU A 24 -30.18 -10.59 -8.19
CA LEU A 24 -31.30 -11.42 -8.61
C LEU A 24 -31.75 -11.17 -10.05
N GLU A 25 -30.93 -10.59 -10.91
CA GLU A 25 -31.21 -10.56 -12.33
C GLU A 25 -30.62 -11.77 -13.04
N ASP A 26 -31.49 -12.48 -13.62
CA ASP A 26 -31.52 -13.73 -14.39
C ASP A 26 -30.17 -14.13 -15.06
N PRO A 27 -29.54 -15.24 -14.66
CA PRO A 27 -28.26 -15.68 -15.24
C PRO A 27 -28.38 -16.36 -16.62
N VAL A 28 -29.57 -16.30 -17.24
CA VAL A 28 -29.91 -17.21 -18.35
C VAL A 28 -29.34 -16.76 -19.70
N ASN A 29 -28.92 -15.54 -19.93
CA ASN A 29 -28.62 -15.07 -21.29
C ASN A 29 -27.29 -14.39 -21.56
N HIS A 30 -26.39 -14.26 -20.59
CA HIS A 30 -25.05 -13.72 -20.87
C HIS A 30 -23.97 -14.73 -20.48
N PRO A 31 -23.21 -15.27 -21.45
CA PRO A 31 -22.06 -16.10 -21.07
C PRO A 31 -21.14 -15.28 -20.17
N PRO A 32 -20.67 -15.83 -19.03
CA PRO A 32 -19.85 -15.11 -18.10
C PRO A 32 -18.61 -14.61 -18.83
N ILE A 33 -18.48 -13.29 -18.97
CA ILE A 33 -17.29 -12.67 -19.57
C ILE A 33 -16.10 -13.08 -18.70
N LYS A 34 -15.26 -14.00 -19.21
CA LYS A 34 -14.05 -14.47 -18.54
C LYS A 34 -13.04 -13.33 -18.47
N ARG A 35 -13.23 -12.40 -17.54
CA ARG A 35 -12.33 -11.27 -17.34
C ARG A 35 -11.04 -11.73 -16.70
N LYS A 36 -9.91 -11.47 -17.36
CA LYS A 36 -8.59 -11.63 -16.76
C LYS A 36 -8.32 -10.47 -15.81
N VAL A 37 -8.65 -10.62 -14.51
CA VAL A 37 -8.47 -9.60 -13.47
C VAL A 37 -7.00 -9.18 -13.38
N ALA A 38 -6.08 -10.15 -13.27
CA ALA A 38 -4.63 -9.93 -13.26
C ALA A 38 -4.09 -9.65 -14.68
N ASN A 39 -4.51 -8.55 -15.29
CA ASN A 39 -4.05 -8.08 -16.59
C ASN A 39 -2.78 -7.22 -16.45
N LYS A 40 -2.23 -6.74 -17.59
CA LYS A 40 -1.01 -5.91 -17.63
C LYS A 40 -1.10 -4.70 -16.69
N LYS A 41 -2.24 -3.99 -16.64
CA LYS A 41 -2.43 -2.82 -15.77
C LYS A 41 -2.32 -3.18 -14.29
N PHE A 42 -2.90 -4.32 -13.87
CA PHE A 42 -2.79 -4.81 -12.50
C PHE A 42 -1.32 -5.12 -12.13
N TRP A 43 -0.59 -5.81 -12.99
CA TRP A 43 0.80 -6.15 -12.70
C TRP A 43 1.72 -4.94 -12.65
N ILE A 44 1.48 -3.93 -13.50
CA ILE A 44 2.20 -2.65 -13.42
C ILE A 44 1.94 -1.98 -12.07
N ALA A 45 0.68 -1.90 -11.63
CA ALA A 45 0.32 -1.33 -10.35
C ALA A 45 0.95 -2.10 -9.17
N ALA A 46 0.85 -3.43 -9.14
CA ALA A 46 1.43 -4.28 -8.11
C ALA A 46 2.96 -4.12 -8.04
N THR A 47 3.64 -4.06 -9.19
CA THR A 47 5.09 -3.82 -9.25
C THR A 47 5.44 -2.43 -8.70
N ALA A 48 4.71 -1.40 -9.09
CA ALA A 48 4.94 -0.04 -8.61
C ALA A 48 4.76 0.07 -7.08
N MET A 49 3.71 -0.54 -6.52
CA MET A 49 3.49 -0.62 -5.07
C MET A 49 4.65 -1.33 -4.36
N THR A 50 5.10 -2.46 -4.90
CA THR A 50 6.22 -3.23 -4.34
C THR A 50 7.51 -2.42 -4.35
N LEU A 51 7.83 -1.74 -5.45
CA LEU A 51 9.02 -0.91 -5.57
C LEU A 51 8.98 0.30 -4.62
N ALA A 52 7.83 0.95 -4.46
CA ALA A 52 7.66 2.04 -3.51
C ALA A 52 7.89 1.57 -2.07
N SER A 53 7.30 0.43 -1.67
CA SER A 53 7.48 -0.15 -0.34
C SER A 53 8.92 -0.59 -0.07
N LEU A 54 9.60 -1.16 -1.06
CA LEU A 54 11.03 -1.48 -0.95
C LEU A 54 11.89 -0.22 -0.76
N ALA A 55 11.62 0.84 -1.51
CA ALA A 55 12.34 2.10 -1.38
C ALA A 55 12.14 2.71 0.01
N ASP A 56 10.91 2.72 0.55
CA ASP A 56 10.65 3.15 1.92
C ASP A 56 11.39 2.28 2.95
N GLY A 57 11.33 0.96 2.84
CA GLY A 57 12.05 0.05 3.73
C GLY A 57 13.58 0.29 3.73
N ILE A 58 14.17 0.51 2.56
CA ILE A 58 15.62 0.79 2.42
C ILE A 58 15.98 2.14 3.06
N THR A 59 15.19 3.18 2.82
CA THR A 59 15.45 4.52 3.37
C THR A 59 15.19 4.58 4.87
N THR A 60 14.15 3.89 5.37
CA THR A 60 13.90 3.68 6.79
C THR A 60 15.10 3.00 7.44
N ARG A 61 15.61 1.89 6.87
CA ARG A 61 16.80 1.22 7.39
C ARG A 61 18.02 2.12 7.43
N ARG A 62 18.21 2.94 6.40
CA ARG A 62 19.30 3.92 6.34
C ARG A 62 19.19 4.96 7.45
N ALA A 63 17.97 5.49 7.70
CA ALA A 63 17.72 6.45 8.79
C ALA A 63 17.98 5.82 10.17
N LEU A 64 17.50 4.58 10.39
CA LEU A 64 17.74 3.82 11.64
C LEU A 64 19.24 3.60 11.90
N ASN A 65 20.02 3.31 10.88
CA ASN A 65 21.48 3.15 10.99
C ASN A 65 22.20 4.47 11.34
N GLN A 66 21.57 5.63 11.10
CA GLN A 66 22.07 6.94 11.51
C GLN A 66 21.51 7.38 12.89
N GLY A 67 20.86 6.49 13.63
CA GLY A 67 20.36 6.78 14.98
C GLY A 67 18.90 7.23 15.04
N ALA A 68 18.17 7.25 13.93
CA ALA A 68 16.73 7.47 13.95
C ALA A 68 16.01 6.38 14.74
N VAL A 69 14.77 6.67 15.14
CA VAL A 69 13.88 5.72 15.82
C VAL A 69 12.63 5.55 14.98
N GLU A 70 12.23 4.30 14.76
CA GLU A 70 10.98 3.98 14.08
C GLU A 70 9.78 4.41 14.93
N LEU A 71 8.86 5.14 14.33
CA LEU A 71 7.66 5.64 15.00
C LEU A 71 6.44 4.75 14.79
N ASN A 72 6.47 3.89 13.78
CA ASN A 72 5.36 2.97 13.52
C ASN A 72 5.42 1.80 14.54
N PRO A 73 4.39 1.65 15.40
CA PRO A 73 4.38 0.63 16.44
C PRO A 73 4.42 -0.81 15.91
N LEU A 74 3.96 -1.03 14.65
CA LEU A 74 4.00 -2.35 14.02
C LEU A 74 5.43 -2.86 13.82
N PHE A 75 6.38 -1.96 13.54
CA PHE A 75 7.78 -2.32 13.36
C PHE A 75 8.56 -2.33 14.69
N GLY A 76 8.11 -1.54 15.69
CA GLY A 76 8.86 -1.30 16.92
C GLY A 76 9.98 -0.28 16.73
N ARG A 77 10.55 0.22 17.84
CA ARG A 77 11.48 1.37 17.84
C ARG A 77 12.79 1.13 17.08
N ARG A 78 13.29 -0.11 17.08
CA ARG A 78 14.51 -0.54 16.37
C ARG A 78 14.27 -1.91 15.74
N PRO A 79 13.57 -1.98 14.60
CA PRO A 79 13.24 -3.25 13.98
C PRO A 79 14.48 -3.95 13.43
N SER A 80 14.50 -5.29 13.51
CA SER A 80 15.42 -6.09 12.72
C SER A 80 15.10 -5.97 11.22
N ASN A 81 16.04 -6.32 10.35
CA ASN A 81 15.78 -6.36 8.90
C ASN A 81 14.61 -7.30 8.57
N ALA A 82 14.59 -8.49 9.19
CA ALA A 82 13.52 -9.45 8.97
C ALA A 82 12.14 -8.87 9.35
N ARG A 83 12.05 -8.14 10.47
CA ARG A 83 10.80 -7.51 10.88
C ARG A 83 10.41 -6.35 9.96
N LEU A 84 11.36 -5.48 9.59
CA LEU A 84 11.10 -4.33 8.73
C LEU A 84 10.61 -4.77 7.34
N PHE A 85 11.39 -5.62 6.66
CA PHE A 85 11.04 -6.07 5.32
C PHE A 85 9.92 -7.12 5.31
N GLY A 86 9.86 -8.00 6.32
CA GLY A 86 8.81 -9.01 6.44
C GLY A 86 7.42 -8.39 6.66
N MET A 87 7.30 -7.45 7.60
CA MET A 87 6.04 -6.71 7.82
C MET A 87 5.69 -5.82 6.63
N GLY A 88 6.66 -5.12 6.04
CA GLY A 88 6.46 -4.33 4.82
C GLY A 88 5.91 -5.19 3.68
N SER A 89 6.51 -6.37 3.44
CA SER A 89 6.03 -7.31 2.42
C SER A 89 4.63 -7.84 2.71
N LEU A 90 4.31 -8.13 3.97
CA LEU A 90 2.98 -8.59 4.39
C LEU A 90 1.92 -7.51 4.13
N LEU A 91 2.18 -6.26 4.52
CA LEU A 91 1.28 -5.14 4.31
C LEU A 91 1.08 -4.85 2.82
N THR A 92 2.15 -4.81 2.05
CA THR A 92 2.09 -4.58 0.59
C THR A 92 1.37 -5.74 -0.11
N GLY A 93 1.65 -6.98 0.25
CA GLY A 93 0.96 -8.17 -0.28
C GLY A 93 -0.53 -8.16 0.04
N GLY A 94 -0.90 -7.80 1.27
CA GLY A 94 -2.29 -7.61 1.68
C GLY A 94 -2.99 -6.53 0.86
N MET A 95 -2.33 -5.39 0.63
CA MET A 95 -2.86 -4.30 -0.20
C MET A 95 -3.04 -4.73 -1.67
N ILE A 96 -2.06 -5.41 -2.27
CA ILE A 96 -2.15 -5.95 -3.63
C ILE A 96 -3.32 -6.93 -3.74
N THR A 97 -3.51 -7.77 -2.73
CA THR A 97 -4.65 -8.69 -2.65
C THR A 97 -5.98 -7.93 -2.60
N GLY A 98 -6.08 -6.90 -1.76
CA GLY A 98 -7.26 -6.04 -1.71
C GLY A 98 -7.55 -5.36 -3.05
N VAL A 99 -6.53 -4.80 -3.71
CA VAL A 99 -6.63 -4.21 -5.06
C VAL A 99 -7.10 -5.24 -6.10
N TYR A 100 -6.64 -6.49 -6.00
CA TYR A 100 -7.12 -7.57 -6.86
C TYR A 100 -8.62 -7.80 -6.72
N PHE A 101 -9.14 -7.87 -5.48
CA PHE A 101 -10.57 -8.04 -5.23
C PHE A 101 -11.38 -6.82 -5.67
N LEU A 102 -10.94 -5.59 -5.36
CA LEU A 102 -11.60 -4.37 -5.84
C LEU A 102 -11.72 -4.37 -7.36
N LYS A 103 -10.63 -4.73 -8.06
CA LYS A 103 -10.65 -4.83 -9.51
C LYS A 103 -11.51 -5.99 -10.04
N ARG A 104 -11.64 -7.08 -9.28
CA ARG A 104 -12.54 -8.20 -9.63
C ARG A 104 -14.00 -7.80 -9.57
N TRP A 105 -14.36 -6.93 -8.62
CA TRP A 105 -15.72 -6.42 -8.44
C TRP A 105 -16.06 -5.22 -9.34
N ASP A 106 -15.05 -4.61 -9.98
CA ASP A 106 -15.27 -3.52 -10.91
C ASP A 106 -16.01 -4.02 -12.17
N ASP A 107 -17.05 -3.30 -12.59
CA ASP A 107 -17.88 -3.67 -13.72
C ASP A 107 -17.05 -3.70 -15.03
N PRO A 108 -17.04 -4.81 -15.79
CA PRO A 108 -16.32 -4.90 -17.04
C PRO A 108 -16.90 -3.99 -18.15
N GLU A 109 -18.20 -3.71 -18.12
CA GLU A 109 -18.88 -2.90 -19.14
C GLU A 109 -18.76 -1.40 -18.87
N SER A 110 -18.67 -1.03 -17.58
CA SER A 110 -18.47 0.36 -17.14
C SER A 110 -17.37 0.46 -16.07
N PRO A 111 -16.08 0.29 -16.46
CA PRO A 111 -15.01 0.23 -15.49
C PRO A 111 -14.81 1.55 -14.76
N SER A 112 -15.07 1.54 -13.46
CA SER A 112 -14.98 2.71 -12.58
C SER A 112 -13.54 3.12 -12.24
N HIS A 113 -12.59 2.21 -12.39
CA HIS A 113 -11.19 2.38 -12.00
C HIS A 113 -10.95 2.68 -10.51
N TYR A 114 -11.95 2.52 -9.64
CA TYR A 114 -11.81 2.75 -8.18
C TYR A 114 -10.71 1.93 -7.52
N TRP A 115 -10.37 0.77 -8.10
CA TRP A 115 -9.26 -0.05 -7.65
C TRP A 115 -7.88 0.66 -7.73
N LEU A 116 -7.77 1.76 -8.50
CA LEU A 116 -6.55 2.56 -8.58
C LEU A 116 -6.39 3.52 -7.39
N ILE A 117 -7.45 3.86 -6.67
CA ILE A 117 -7.40 4.78 -5.53
C ILE A 117 -6.43 4.28 -4.45
N PRO A 118 -6.55 3.04 -3.92
CA PRO A 118 -5.60 2.53 -2.94
C PRO A 118 -4.18 2.37 -3.52
N VAL A 119 -4.03 2.08 -4.82
CA VAL A 119 -2.72 2.00 -5.48
C VAL A 119 -2.01 3.35 -5.45
N VAL A 120 -2.68 4.41 -5.90
CA VAL A 120 -2.12 5.77 -5.92
C VAL A 120 -1.86 6.26 -4.49
N GLY A 121 -2.78 5.99 -3.57
CA GLY A 121 -2.65 6.34 -2.16
C GLY A 121 -1.42 5.71 -1.51
N GLN A 122 -1.22 4.40 -1.70
CA GLN A 122 -0.05 3.71 -1.16
C GLN A 122 1.25 4.22 -1.78
N ILE A 123 1.35 4.30 -3.10
CA ILE A 123 2.56 4.78 -3.78
C ILE A 123 2.90 6.20 -3.32
N GLY A 124 1.90 7.08 -3.20
CA GLY A 124 2.09 8.45 -2.71
C GLY A 124 2.60 8.49 -1.27
N ALA A 125 2.00 7.72 -0.37
CA ALA A 125 2.41 7.63 1.03
C ALA A 125 3.84 7.08 1.17
N GLU A 126 4.17 5.96 0.53
CA GLU A 126 5.49 5.34 0.55
C GLU A 126 6.57 6.27 -0.04
N THR A 127 6.24 6.99 -1.12
CA THR A 127 7.14 7.98 -1.72
C THR A 127 7.41 9.14 -0.76
N ALA A 128 6.39 9.66 -0.10
CA ALA A 128 6.54 10.73 0.89
C ALA A 128 7.40 10.28 2.08
N LEU A 129 7.19 9.06 2.58
CA LEU A 129 7.99 8.45 3.64
C LEU A 129 9.45 8.25 3.20
N THR A 130 9.68 7.75 2.00
CA THR A 130 11.01 7.58 1.40
C THR A 130 11.80 8.90 1.40
N VAL A 131 11.18 9.99 0.91
CA VAL A 131 11.80 11.32 0.89
C VAL A 131 12.05 11.83 2.30
N HIS A 132 11.10 11.64 3.23
CA HIS A 132 11.26 12.04 4.63
C HIS A 132 12.44 11.30 5.29
N ASN A 133 12.51 9.99 5.14
CA ASN A 133 13.54 9.15 5.73
C ASN A 133 14.93 9.48 5.19
N GLU A 134 15.06 9.74 3.89
CA GLU A 134 16.32 10.14 3.28
C GLU A 134 16.80 11.51 3.79
N ARG A 135 15.87 12.48 3.94
CA ARG A 135 16.19 13.79 4.54
C ARG A 135 16.64 13.65 6.00
N LEU A 136 15.96 12.80 6.77
CA LEU A 136 16.31 12.53 8.16
C LEU A 136 17.69 11.88 8.28
N ALA A 137 17.97 10.84 7.49
CA ALA A 137 19.27 10.17 7.46
C ALA A 137 20.41 11.13 7.13
N ASN A 138 20.19 12.03 6.16
CA ASN A 138 21.20 13.03 5.76
C ASN A 138 21.44 14.07 6.85
N ARG A 139 20.41 14.51 7.59
CA ARG A 139 20.58 15.43 8.74
C ARG A 139 21.37 14.80 9.87
N LEU A 140 21.04 13.56 10.25
CA LEU A 140 21.73 12.82 11.30
C LEU A 140 23.21 12.58 10.93
N ARG A 141 23.49 12.24 9.67
CA ARG A 141 24.86 12.05 9.17
C ARG A 141 25.69 13.35 9.26
N ARG A 142 25.12 14.51 8.97
CA ARG A 142 25.82 15.81 9.12
C ARG A 142 26.10 16.08 10.58
N PHE A 143 25.12 15.91 11.45
CA PHE A 143 25.29 16.10 12.89
C PHE A 143 26.44 15.27 13.46
N HIS A 144 26.58 13.98 13.08
CA HIS A 144 27.67 13.12 13.54
C HIS A 144 29.06 13.45 12.94
N ARG A 145 29.13 14.30 11.93
CA ARG A 145 30.42 14.77 11.38
C ARG A 145 30.93 16.04 12.05
N GLU A 146 30.01 16.80 12.62
CA GLU A 146 30.32 18.11 13.20
C GLU A 146 30.61 18.03 14.71
N HIS A 147 30.33 16.86 15.33
CA HIS A 147 30.53 16.55 16.75
C HIS A 147 31.33 15.29 16.95
#